data_7695a8a18652b99524ecdd360d22c85c
#
_entry.id   7695a8a18652b99524ecdd360d22c85c
#
_cell.length_a   1.000
_cell.length_b   1.000
_cell.length_c   1.000
_cell.angle_alpha   90.00
_cell.angle_beta   90.00
_cell.angle_gamma   90.00
#
_symmetry.space_group_name_H-M   'P 1'
#
loop_
_entity.id
_entity.type
_entity.pdbx_description
1 polymer ?
#
loop_
_entity_poly.entity_id
_entity_poly.type
_entity_poly.pdbx_seq_one_letter_code
_entity_poly.pdbx_strand_id
1 'polypeptide(L)'
;MFRTNTCGELRLADAGKTVTLAGWVQRVRKMGGMTFVDLRDRYGITQLVFNEEVNDVLCARANKLGREDVIQIKGEVNERESKNKNLPTGEIEIIVSELTVLNASATPPFTIEDNTDGGDDIRMKYRYLDLRRACVRKNLELRHQMTMEVRRYLDSKGFLEIETPMLIGSTPEGARDFVVPSRMNPGQFYALPQSPQTLKQLLMVAGMDRYFQIVKCFRDEDLRADRQPEFTQIDCEMSFVEQEDVIALFEGMAKHLFRTIRGIELTEPFPRMPWSEAMRLYGSDKPDTRFGMEFVELMDVLKGTGEFSVFNDASYIGGICAPGCASYTRKQLDQLTDFVKRSQIGAKGLVYARVQEDGSVKSSVDKFYTQEVLLRLKETMKAVPGDLILIMSGEDVMKTRKQLCELRLEMGTRLGLRDKNKFSLLWVVDFPMFEWSEEEGRLMAMHHPFTHPKDEDIPLLDSNPAAVRADAYDMVCNGVEVGGGSIRIHDPELQDKMFKILGFTEERAQEQFGFLMNAFKYGAHIIPPEELPDLTVFAIVSLSRRITVGVT
;
A
#
# COMPACT_ATOMS: atom_id res chain seq x y z
N MET A 1 23.09 -19.23 -29.98
CA MET A 1 22.39 -18.99 -28.69
C MET A 1 22.99 -19.89 -27.62
N PHE A 2 23.14 -19.43 -26.37
CA PHE A 2 23.68 -20.24 -25.27
C PHE A 2 22.71 -21.30 -24.72
N ARG A 3 21.45 -21.25 -25.09
CA ARG A 3 20.43 -22.23 -24.71
C ARG A 3 19.34 -22.35 -25.76
N THR A 4 18.78 -23.57 -25.91
CA THR A 4 17.60 -23.83 -26.76
C THR A 4 16.32 -23.65 -25.97
N ASN A 5 16.34 -23.94 -24.64
CA ASN A 5 15.20 -23.96 -23.77
C ASN A 5 15.55 -23.31 -22.41
N THR A 6 14.52 -22.90 -21.66
CA THR A 6 14.64 -22.47 -20.28
C THR A 6 14.55 -23.63 -19.30
N CYS A 7 15.01 -23.43 -18.04
CA CYS A 7 14.92 -24.44 -16.99
C CYS A 7 13.51 -24.65 -16.43
N GLY A 8 12.51 -23.95 -16.95
CA GLY A 8 11.13 -24.03 -16.47
C GLY A 8 10.11 -24.54 -17.48
N GLU A 9 10.46 -24.63 -18.75
CA GLU A 9 9.47 -24.88 -19.82
C GLU A 9 9.31 -26.34 -20.26
N LEU A 10 10.33 -27.18 -20.07
CA LEU A 10 10.31 -28.57 -20.53
C LEU A 10 9.30 -29.43 -19.78
N ARG A 11 8.64 -30.33 -20.49
CA ARG A 11 7.62 -31.24 -19.97
C ARG A 11 7.84 -32.65 -20.50
N LEU A 12 7.05 -33.61 -20.02
CA LEU A 12 7.12 -35.02 -20.48
C LEU A 12 6.96 -35.17 -22.01
N ALA A 13 6.19 -34.30 -22.65
CA ALA A 13 6.02 -34.25 -24.10
C ALA A 13 7.32 -33.91 -24.88
N ASP A 14 8.34 -33.43 -24.18
CA ASP A 14 9.65 -33.09 -24.74
C ASP A 14 10.65 -34.25 -24.61
N ALA A 15 10.26 -35.39 -24.03
CA ALA A 15 11.13 -36.56 -23.89
C ALA A 15 11.70 -37.01 -25.25
N GLY A 16 12.99 -37.38 -25.27
CA GLY A 16 13.74 -37.72 -26.46
C GLY A 16 14.35 -36.54 -27.22
N LYS A 17 14.02 -35.29 -26.86
CA LYS A 17 14.63 -34.10 -27.48
C LYS A 17 16.02 -33.83 -26.91
N THR A 18 16.96 -33.48 -27.77
CA THR A 18 18.26 -32.94 -27.35
C THR A 18 18.12 -31.42 -27.10
N VAL A 19 18.49 -30.97 -25.92
CA VAL A 19 18.38 -29.55 -25.50
C VAL A 19 19.72 -29.03 -24.98
N THR A 20 19.87 -27.71 -25.07
CA THR A 20 20.96 -26.98 -24.41
C THR A 20 20.34 -26.06 -23.36
N LEU A 21 20.73 -26.22 -22.08
CA LEU A 21 20.30 -25.36 -20.98
C LEU A 21 21.49 -24.59 -20.43
N ALA A 22 21.22 -23.39 -19.89
CA ALA A 22 22.20 -22.59 -19.16
C ALA A 22 21.54 -21.91 -17.97
N GLY A 23 22.25 -21.91 -16.85
CA GLY A 23 21.71 -21.37 -15.59
C GLY A 23 22.69 -21.50 -14.44
N TRP A 24 22.19 -21.32 -13.24
CA TRP A 24 22.93 -21.40 -11.98
C TRP A 24 22.70 -22.75 -11.31
N VAL A 25 23.78 -23.34 -10.78
CA VAL A 25 23.72 -24.57 -9.98
C VAL A 25 23.09 -24.26 -8.63
N GLN A 26 21.91 -24.76 -8.36
CA GLN A 26 21.26 -24.58 -7.06
C GLN A 26 21.74 -25.60 -6.06
N ARG A 27 21.83 -26.89 -6.47
CA ARG A 27 22.22 -28.01 -5.59
C ARG A 27 22.90 -29.08 -6.40
N VAL A 28 23.91 -29.71 -5.77
CA VAL A 28 24.57 -30.93 -6.26
C VAL A 28 24.33 -32.05 -5.26
N ARG A 29 23.93 -33.22 -5.73
CA ARG A 29 23.71 -34.44 -4.92
C ARG A 29 24.42 -35.60 -5.54
N LYS A 30 25.20 -36.34 -4.74
CA LYS A 30 25.92 -37.55 -5.17
C LYS A 30 25.21 -38.76 -4.57
N MET A 31 24.82 -39.70 -5.41
CA MET A 31 24.10 -40.90 -4.98
C MET A 31 24.56 -42.07 -5.86
N GLY A 32 25.40 -42.97 -5.30
CA GLY A 32 25.79 -44.25 -5.88
C GLY A 32 26.18 -44.16 -7.37
N GLY A 33 27.33 -43.63 -7.75
CA GLY A 33 27.77 -43.52 -9.15
C GLY A 33 27.02 -42.49 -10.01
N MET A 34 26.00 -41.83 -9.46
CA MET A 34 25.27 -40.77 -10.16
C MET A 34 25.43 -39.40 -9.45
N THR A 35 25.51 -38.35 -10.25
CA THR A 35 25.47 -36.97 -9.76
C THR A 35 24.25 -36.27 -10.32
N PHE A 36 23.42 -35.75 -9.41
CA PHE A 36 22.25 -34.95 -9.73
C PHE A 36 22.56 -33.48 -9.47
N VAL A 37 22.26 -32.64 -10.46
CA VAL A 37 22.41 -31.18 -10.35
C VAL A 37 21.06 -30.53 -10.63
N ASP A 38 20.59 -29.71 -9.69
CA ASP A 38 19.44 -28.85 -9.91
C ASP A 38 19.92 -27.56 -10.56
N LEU A 39 19.65 -27.39 -11.86
CA LEU A 39 19.97 -26.19 -12.63
C LEU A 39 18.79 -25.22 -12.60
N ARG A 40 19.04 -23.99 -12.21
CA ARG A 40 18.03 -22.94 -12.05
C ARG A 40 18.29 -21.78 -13.00
N ASP A 41 17.21 -21.27 -13.60
CA ASP A 41 17.19 -19.95 -14.22
C ASP A 41 16.00 -19.12 -13.66
N ARG A 42 15.66 -18.01 -14.32
CA ARG A 42 14.51 -17.18 -13.94
C ARG A 42 13.17 -17.94 -14.04
N TYR A 43 13.08 -18.90 -14.96
CA TYR A 43 11.82 -19.55 -15.33
C TYR A 43 11.54 -20.81 -14.52
N GLY A 44 12.57 -21.44 -13.94
CA GLY A 44 12.37 -22.63 -13.13
C GLY A 44 13.66 -23.38 -12.78
N ILE A 45 13.47 -24.64 -12.43
CA ILE A 45 14.54 -25.56 -12.04
C ILE A 45 14.36 -26.85 -12.84
N THR A 46 15.43 -27.35 -13.42
CA THR A 46 15.47 -28.66 -14.10
C THR A 46 16.57 -29.53 -13.50
N GLN A 47 16.26 -30.81 -13.24
CA GLN A 47 17.24 -31.78 -12.77
C GLN A 47 18.11 -32.24 -13.93
N LEU A 48 19.42 -32.24 -13.73
CA LEU A 48 20.44 -32.81 -14.59
C LEU A 48 20.97 -34.09 -13.98
N VAL A 49 21.27 -35.07 -14.81
CA VAL A 49 21.81 -36.36 -14.39
C VAL A 49 23.14 -36.63 -15.10
N PHE A 50 24.14 -36.96 -14.32
CA PHE A 50 25.46 -37.40 -14.76
C PHE A 50 25.68 -38.79 -14.21
N ASN A 51 25.96 -39.76 -15.11
CA ASN A 51 26.18 -41.16 -14.76
C ASN A 51 27.66 -41.49 -14.94
N GLU A 52 28.32 -41.98 -13.89
CA GLU A 52 29.73 -42.36 -13.86
C GLU A 52 30.02 -43.56 -14.78
N GLU A 53 29.09 -44.52 -14.86
CA GLU A 53 29.23 -45.70 -15.73
C GLU A 53 29.18 -45.32 -17.21
N VAL A 54 28.50 -44.22 -17.58
CA VAL A 54 28.38 -43.74 -18.96
C VAL A 54 29.54 -42.82 -19.33
N ASN A 55 29.90 -41.90 -18.42
CA ASN A 55 30.98 -40.94 -18.62
C ASN A 55 31.55 -40.47 -17.27
N ASP A 56 32.60 -41.15 -16.82
CA ASP A 56 33.28 -40.91 -15.55
C ASP A 56 33.93 -39.52 -15.49
N VAL A 57 34.53 -39.05 -16.59
CA VAL A 57 35.15 -37.71 -16.68
C VAL A 57 34.11 -36.61 -16.52
N LEU A 58 32.96 -36.75 -17.18
CA LEU A 58 31.88 -35.77 -17.11
C LEU A 58 31.25 -35.74 -15.70
N CYS A 59 31.04 -36.93 -15.11
CA CYS A 59 30.54 -37.07 -13.73
C CYS A 59 31.53 -36.48 -12.72
N ALA A 60 32.85 -36.73 -12.88
CA ALA A 60 33.89 -36.14 -12.03
C ALA A 60 33.93 -34.60 -12.14
N ARG A 61 33.64 -34.02 -13.31
CA ARG A 61 33.51 -32.57 -13.48
C ARG A 61 32.25 -32.04 -12.78
N ALA A 62 31.12 -32.71 -12.94
CA ALA A 62 29.87 -32.36 -12.26
C ALA A 62 30.01 -32.40 -10.74
N ASN A 63 30.79 -33.34 -10.21
CA ASN A 63 31.09 -33.48 -8.78
C ASN A 63 31.86 -32.32 -8.17
N LYS A 64 32.53 -31.49 -9.00
CA LYS A 64 33.29 -30.30 -8.56
C LYS A 64 32.47 -29.02 -8.62
N LEU A 65 31.24 -29.09 -9.14
CA LEU A 65 30.38 -27.92 -9.24
C LEU A 65 30.00 -27.39 -7.83
N GLY A 66 30.13 -26.10 -7.66
CA GLY A 66 29.69 -25.36 -6.47
C GLY A 66 28.27 -24.78 -6.65
N ARG A 67 27.67 -24.40 -5.53
CA ARG A 67 26.42 -23.60 -5.56
C ARG A 67 26.67 -22.29 -6.30
N GLU A 68 25.71 -21.90 -7.13
CA GLU A 68 25.69 -20.68 -7.95
C GLU A 68 26.75 -20.65 -9.08
N ASP A 69 27.50 -21.74 -9.31
CA ASP A 69 28.26 -21.86 -10.57
C ASP A 69 27.33 -21.66 -11.77
N VAL A 70 27.76 -20.89 -12.74
CA VAL A 70 27.03 -20.71 -14.00
C VAL A 70 27.52 -21.74 -14.99
N ILE A 71 26.61 -22.62 -15.41
CA ILE A 71 26.94 -23.71 -16.34
C ILE A 71 26.05 -23.71 -17.58
N GLN A 72 26.57 -24.24 -18.65
CA GLN A 72 25.85 -24.67 -19.83
C GLN A 72 25.97 -26.18 -19.95
N ILE A 73 24.87 -26.82 -20.27
CA ILE A 73 24.83 -28.26 -20.57
C ILE A 73 24.14 -28.50 -21.89
N LYS A 74 24.49 -29.63 -22.52
CA LYS A 74 23.72 -30.23 -23.58
C LYS A 74 23.36 -31.67 -23.16
N GLY A 75 22.15 -32.11 -23.46
CA GLY A 75 21.67 -33.41 -23.03
C GLY A 75 20.31 -33.75 -23.62
N GLU A 76 19.86 -34.96 -23.34
CA GLU A 76 18.57 -35.50 -23.77
C GLU A 76 17.55 -35.39 -22.63
N VAL A 77 16.33 -34.99 -22.99
CA VAL A 77 15.21 -34.94 -22.05
C VAL A 77 14.67 -36.35 -21.84
N ASN A 78 14.70 -36.82 -20.60
CA ASN A 78 14.18 -38.14 -20.24
C ASN A 78 13.09 -38.03 -19.18
N GLU A 79 12.18 -39.00 -19.13
CA GLU A 79 11.22 -39.14 -18.04
C GLU A 79 11.95 -39.58 -16.77
N ARG A 80 11.64 -38.91 -15.65
CA ARG A 80 12.20 -39.24 -14.33
C ARG A 80 11.59 -40.53 -13.80
N GLU A 81 12.41 -41.40 -13.23
CA GLU A 81 11.96 -42.56 -12.47
C GLU A 81 11.20 -42.11 -11.20
N SER A 82 11.76 -41.15 -10.46
CA SER A 82 11.14 -40.59 -9.26
C SER A 82 10.63 -39.17 -9.52
N LYS A 83 9.34 -39.05 -9.84
CA LYS A 83 8.68 -37.79 -10.18
C LYS A 83 8.57 -36.85 -8.98
N ASN A 84 8.87 -35.56 -9.16
CA ASN A 84 8.75 -34.52 -8.14
C ASN A 84 7.55 -33.60 -8.43
N LYS A 85 6.45 -33.82 -7.73
CA LYS A 85 5.20 -33.04 -7.89
C LYS A 85 5.31 -31.56 -7.51
N ASN A 86 6.40 -31.16 -6.81
CA ASN A 86 6.60 -29.79 -6.36
C ASN A 86 7.28 -28.89 -7.42
N LEU A 87 7.72 -29.48 -8.56
CA LEU A 87 8.35 -28.75 -9.64
C LEU A 87 7.52 -28.91 -10.93
N PRO A 88 7.29 -27.85 -11.71
CA PRO A 88 6.63 -27.96 -13.02
C PRO A 88 7.36 -28.89 -14.00
N THR A 89 8.70 -28.99 -13.88
CA THR A 89 9.59 -29.87 -14.67
C THR A 89 9.86 -31.19 -13.94
N GLY A 90 9.16 -31.50 -12.87
CA GLY A 90 9.47 -32.62 -11.98
C GLY A 90 9.17 -34.01 -12.56
N GLU A 91 8.58 -34.11 -13.75
CA GLU A 91 8.38 -35.37 -14.48
C GLU A 91 9.53 -35.70 -15.39
N ILE A 92 10.46 -34.75 -15.66
CA ILE A 92 11.58 -34.92 -16.57
C ILE A 92 12.92 -34.65 -15.90
N GLU A 93 13.97 -35.18 -16.48
CA GLU A 93 15.37 -34.89 -16.17
C GLU A 93 16.18 -34.84 -17.44
N ILE A 94 17.35 -34.23 -17.39
CA ILE A 94 18.25 -34.16 -18.54
C ILE A 94 19.42 -35.09 -18.32
N ILE A 95 19.58 -36.09 -19.20
CA ILE A 95 20.79 -36.91 -19.25
C ILE A 95 21.86 -36.11 -20.00
N VAL A 96 22.86 -35.63 -19.25
CA VAL A 96 23.84 -34.69 -19.77
C VAL A 96 24.93 -35.37 -20.57
N SER A 97 25.17 -34.89 -21.80
CA SER A 97 26.25 -35.32 -22.68
C SER A 97 27.44 -34.35 -22.71
N GLU A 98 27.20 -33.06 -22.50
CA GLU A 98 28.23 -32.02 -22.50
C GLU A 98 28.03 -31.05 -21.33
N LEU A 99 29.13 -30.63 -20.67
CA LEU A 99 29.14 -29.67 -19.58
C LEU A 99 30.20 -28.59 -19.82
N THR A 100 29.82 -27.35 -19.77
CA THR A 100 30.74 -26.19 -19.78
C THR A 100 30.47 -25.34 -18.54
N VAL A 101 31.49 -25.08 -17.73
CA VAL A 101 31.44 -24.09 -16.66
C VAL A 101 31.71 -22.73 -17.29
N LEU A 102 30.69 -21.87 -17.33
CA LEU A 102 30.78 -20.54 -17.91
C LEU A 102 31.42 -19.55 -16.91
N ASN A 103 31.09 -19.71 -15.61
CA ASN A 103 31.67 -18.91 -14.55
C ASN A 103 31.59 -19.68 -13.22
N ALA A 104 32.69 -19.78 -12.52
CA ALA A 104 32.73 -20.38 -11.18
C ALA A 104 32.33 -19.34 -10.12
N SER A 105 31.54 -19.75 -9.15
CA SER A 105 31.06 -18.90 -8.07
C SER A 105 31.87 -19.08 -6.78
N ALA A 106 32.11 -17.97 -6.08
CA ALA A 106 32.47 -18.07 -4.66
C ALA A 106 31.27 -18.60 -3.86
N THR A 107 31.51 -19.19 -2.70
CA THR A 107 30.43 -19.64 -1.82
C THR A 107 29.52 -18.47 -1.44
N PRO A 108 28.21 -18.53 -1.75
CA PRO A 108 27.27 -17.46 -1.39
C PRO A 108 27.23 -17.23 0.13
N PRO A 109 27.05 -15.96 0.58
CA PRO A 109 27.03 -15.64 2.01
C PRO A 109 25.76 -16.12 2.72
N PHE A 110 24.77 -16.60 1.99
CA PHE A 110 23.54 -17.22 2.48
C PHE A 110 22.94 -18.16 1.42
N THR A 111 22.05 -19.04 1.83
CA THR A 111 21.37 -19.98 0.96
C THR A 111 20.32 -19.24 0.08
N ILE A 112 20.45 -19.36 -1.25
CA ILE A 112 19.56 -18.72 -2.24
C ILE A 112 18.33 -19.62 -2.48
N GLU A 113 17.51 -19.75 -1.45
CA GLU A 113 16.26 -20.49 -1.43
C GLU A 113 15.20 -19.68 -0.66
N ASP A 114 13.90 -19.97 -0.84
CA ASP A 114 12.83 -19.20 -0.18
C ASP A 114 12.91 -19.32 1.35
N ASN A 115 13.34 -20.49 1.87
CA ASN A 115 13.71 -20.66 3.27
C ASN A 115 15.22 -20.47 3.43
N THR A 116 15.67 -19.22 3.54
CA THR A 116 17.09 -18.85 3.64
C THR A 116 17.55 -18.76 5.10
N ASP A 117 18.84 -19.01 5.33
CA ASP A 117 19.56 -18.78 6.59
C ASP A 117 20.11 -17.35 6.71
N GLY A 118 19.95 -16.52 5.67
CA GLY A 118 20.40 -15.13 5.66
C GLY A 118 19.45 -14.20 6.43
N GLY A 119 19.99 -13.47 7.41
CA GLY A 119 19.29 -12.35 8.08
C GLY A 119 19.10 -11.14 7.14
N ASP A 120 18.29 -10.17 7.57
CA ASP A 120 17.94 -9.01 6.74
C ASP A 120 19.17 -8.20 6.33
N ASP A 121 20.11 -7.95 7.23
CA ASP A 121 21.32 -7.16 6.96
C ASP A 121 22.18 -7.76 5.85
N ILE A 122 22.43 -9.08 5.89
CA ILE A 122 23.25 -9.75 4.89
C ILE A 122 22.53 -9.83 3.54
N ARG A 123 21.21 -10.02 3.54
CA ARG A 123 20.40 -10.03 2.33
C ARG A 123 20.32 -8.64 1.68
N MET A 124 20.29 -7.57 2.47
CA MET A 124 20.38 -6.20 1.96
C MET A 124 21.76 -5.91 1.38
N LYS A 125 22.84 -6.30 2.07
CA LYS A 125 24.21 -6.13 1.56
C LYS A 125 24.45 -6.87 0.24
N TYR A 126 23.88 -8.06 0.07
CA TYR A 126 23.99 -8.87 -1.15
C TYR A 126 22.65 -8.96 -1.88
N ARG A 127 21.98 -7.82 -2.05
CA ARG A 127 20.62 -7.75 -2.61
C ARG A 127 20.48 -8.43 -3.97
N TYR A 128 21.48 -8.36 -4.82
CA TYR A 128 21.51 -9.04 -6.12
C TYR A 128 21.47 -10.57 -6.01
N LEU A 129 21.94 -11.17 -4.91
CA LEU A 129 21.76 -12.59 -4.63
C LEU A 129 20.37 -12.90 -4.06
N ASP A 130 19.87 -12.04 -3.17
CA ASP A 130 18.51 -12.17 -2.60
C ASP A 130 17.44 -12.09 -3.69
N LEU A 131 17.63 -11.27 -4.73
CA LEU A 131 16.74 -11.17 -5.89
C LEU A 131 16.65 -12.47 -6.72
N ARG A 132 17.61 -13.41 -6.59
CA ARG A 132 17.53 -14.74 -7.22
C ARG A 132 16.52 -15.67 -6.53
N ARG A 133 16.10 -15.38 -5.30
CA ARG A 133 15.09 -16.18 -4.57
C ARG A 133 13.72 -16.00 -5.22
N ALA A 134 12.98 -17.11 -5.35
CA ALA A 134 11.71 -17.11 -6.06
C ALA A 134 10.67 -16.19 -5.39
N CYS A 135 10.62 -16.16 -4.05
CA CYS A 135 9.69 -15.29 -3.32
C CYS A 135 9.94 -13.80 -3.56
N VAL A 136 11.19 -13.37 -3.74
CA VAL A 136 11.54 -11.97 -4.03
C VAL A 136 11.31 -11.65 -5.50
N ARG A 137 11.76 -12.54 -6.39
CA ARG A 137 11.58 -12.38 -7.83
C ARG A 137 10.11 -12.28 -8.25
N LYS A 138 9.23 -13.10 -7.68
CA LYS A 138 7.78 -13.05 -7.95
C LYS A 138 7.18 -11.67 -7.70
N ASN A 139 7.72 -10.91 -6.75
CA ASN A 139 7.27 -9.55 -6.48
C ASN A 139 7.61 -8.58 -7.61
N LEU A 140 8.82 -8.71 -8.19
CA LEU A 140 9.22 -7.92 -9.36
C LEU A 140 8.41 -8.31 -10.59
N GLU A 141 8.15 -9.60 -10.78
CA GLU A 141 7.30 -10.12 -11.86
C GLU A 141 5.86 -9.61 -11.73
N LEU A 142 5.31 -9.61 -10.50
CA LEU A 142 3.98 -9.05 -10.23
C LEU A 142 3.94 -7.56 -10.53
N ARG A 143 4.93 -6.78 -10.05
CA ARG A 143 5.02 -5.35 -10.34
C ARG A 143 5.05 -5.08 -11.84
N HIS A 144 5.86 -5.85 -12.59
CA HIS A 144 5.90 -5.75 -14.06
C HIS A 144 4.53 -6.03 -14.69
N GLN A 145 3.86 -7.12 -14.28
CA GLN A 145 2.53 -7.46 -14.79
C GLN A 145 1.51 -6.36 -14.51
N MET A 146 1.48 -5.84 -13.27
CA MET A 146 0.60 -4.72 -12.90
C MET A 146 0.84 -3.49 -13.78
N THR A 147 2.10 -3.10 -13.94
CA THR A 147 2.49 -1.96 -14.78
C THR A 147 2.01 -2.13 -16.23
N MET A 148 2.16 -3.33 -16.78
CA MET A 148 1.70 -3.63 -18.14
C MET A 148 0.18 -3.62 -18.27
N GLU A 149 -0.54 -4.15 -17.28
CA GLU A 149 -2.01 -4.15 -17.28
C GLU A 149 -2.59 -2.75 -17.08
N VAL A 150 -1.97 -1.92 -16.24
CA VAL A 150 -2.33 -0.49 -16.12
C VAL A 150 -2.21 0.22 -17.46
N ARG A 151 -1.07 0.06 -18.18
CA ARG A 151 -0.88 0.65 -19.51
C ARG A 151 -1.96 0.20 -20.49
N ARG A 152 -2.23 -1.11 -20.54
CA ARG A 152 -3.29 -1.64 -21.44
C ARG A 152 -4.66 -1.08 -21.10
N TYR A 153 -4.98 -0.99 -19.82
CA TYR A 153 -6.28 -0.46 -19.37
C TYR A 153 -6.42 1.01 -19.74
N LEU A 154 -5.45 1.85 -19.39
CA LEU A 154 -5.51 3.29 -19.65
C LEU A 154 -5.46 3.61 -21.14
N ASP A 155 -4.61 2.93 -21.92
CA ASP A 155 -4.58 3.02 -23.38
C ASP A 155 -5.96 2.70 -23.98
N SER A 156 -6.61 1.62 -23.51
CA SER A 156 -7.97 1.26 -23.95
C SER A 156 -9.05 2.29 -23.59
N LYS A 157 -8.75 3.22 -22.69
CA LYS A 157 -9.62 4.35 -22.29
C LYS A 157 -9.22 5.66 -22.95
N GLY A 158 -8.28 5.63 -23.90
CA GLY A 158 -7.85 6.79 -24.68
C GLY A 158 -6.86 7.70 -23.96
N PHE A 159 -6.14 7.21 -22.94
CA PHE A 159 -5.08 7.95 -22.29
C PHE A 159 -3.78 7.89 -23.08
N LEU A 160 -3.04 9.00 -23.08
CA LEU A 160 -1.70 9.11 -23.61
C LEU A 160 -0.67 8.99 -22.48
N GLU A 161 0.30 8.09 -22.61
CA GLU A 161 1.45 8.04 -21.69
C GLU A 161 2.46 9.11 -22.12
N ILE A 162 2.65 10.14 -21.28
CA ILE A 162 3.55 11.27 -21.57
C ILE A 162 4.55 11.41 -20.41
N GLU A 163 5.85 11.31 -20.73
CA GLU A 163 6.92 11.53 -19.76
C GLU A 163 7.12 13.02 -19.48
N THR A 164 7.17 13.38 -18.20
CA THR A 164 7.47 14.74 -17.74
C THR A 164 8.91 14.84 -17.24
N PRO A 165 9.52 16.05 -17.27
CA PRO A 165 10.85 16.27 -16.75
C PRO A 165 11.01 15.90 -15.26
N MET A 166 12.17 15.34 -14.90
CA MET A 166 12.54 15.02 -13.51
C MET A 166 13.35 16.12 -12.83
N LEU A 167 14.00 17.00 -13.60
CA LEU A 167 14.71 18.19 -13.09
C LEU A 167 13.81 19.40 -13.31
N ILE A 168 13.12 19.80 -12.26
CA ILE A 168 12.12 20.89 -12.29
C ILE A 168 12.50 22.03 -11.33
N GLY A 169 11.74 23.10 -11.33
CA GLY A 169 11.74 24.08 -10.24
C GLY A 169 11.05 23.51 -9.00
N SER A 170 11.42 23.99 -7.82
CA SER A 170 10.73 23.62 -6.58
C SER A 170 9.25 23.99 -6.66
N THR A 171 8.39 23.05 -6.26
CA THR A 171 6.94 23.24 -6.19
C THR A 171 6.46 22.93 -4.77
N PRO A 172 5.67 23.82 -4.15
CA PRO A 172 5.21 23.63 -2.77
C PRO A 172 4.00 22.68 -2.73
N GLU A 173 4.26 21.37 -2.80
CA GLU A 173 3.23 20.31 -2.78
C GLU A 173 3.03 19.68 -1.38
N GLY A 174 3.55 20.31 -0.31
CA GLY A 174 3.34 19.87 1.07
C GLY A 174 4.53 19.12 1.70
N ALA A 175 5.30 18.34 0.95
CA ALA A 175 6.53 17.72 1.43
C ALA A 175 7.76 18.63 1.18
N ARG A 176 8.92 18.25 1.73
CA ARG A 176 10.19 18.89 1.38
C ARG A 176 10.76 18.27 0.10
N ASP A 177 11.40 19.12 -0.71
CA ASP A 177 12.01 18.71 -1.97
C ASP A 177 13.42 18.13 -1.76
N PHE A 178 13.75 17.09 -2.53
CA PHE A 178 15.15 16.76 -2.81
C PHE A 178 15.69 17.71 -3.87
N VAL A 179 16.81 18.36 -3.60
CA VAL A 179 17.40 19.34 -4.51
C VAL A 179 18.70 18.86 -5.15
N VAL A 180 18.89 19.21 -6.43
CA VAL A 180 20.06 18.89 -7.23
C VAL A 180 20.77 20.19 -7.60
N PRO A 181 22.03 20.43 -7.18
CA PRO A 181 22.73 21.66 -7.51
C PRO A 181 23.01 21.78 -9.00
N SER A 182 22.78 22.96 -9.58
CA SER A 182 23.10 23.25 -10.97
C SER A 182 24.60 23.57 -11.13
N ARG A 183 25.31 22.77 -11.90
CA ARG A 183 26.71 23.06 -12.23
C ARG A 183 26.85 24.29 -13.15
N MET A 184 25.87 24.52 -14.02
CA MET A 184 25.90 25.59 -15.01
C MET A 184 25.51 26.95 -14.43
N ASN A 185 24.70 26.95 -13.39
CA ASN A 185 24.18 28.16 -12.74
C ASN A 185 24.54 28.12 -11.25
N PRO A 186 25.70 28.66 -10.84
CA PRO A 186 26.10 28.65 -9.44
C PRO A 186 25.06 29.30 -8.52
N GLY A 187 24.76 28.64 -7.39
CA GLY A 187 23.74 29.08 -6.42
C GLY A 187 22.31 28.73 -6.79
N GLN A 188 22.08 28.08 -7.93
CA GLN A 188 20.75 27.59 -8.32
C GLN A 188 20.64 26.07 -8.20
N PHE A 189 19.43 25.60 -7.98
CA PHE A 189 19.11 24.17 -7.79
C PHE A 189 17.91 23.77 -8.63
N TYR A 190 17.94 22.54 -9.11
CA TYR A 190 16.74 21.82 -9.53
C TYR A 190 16.15 21.11 -8.34
N ALA A 191 14.84 20.88 -8.36
CA ALA A 191 14.15 19.98 -7.46
C ALA A 191 13.79 18.68 -8.18
N LEU A 192 13.70 17.58 -7.43
CA LEU A 192 13.09 16.34 -7.91
C LEU A 192 11.58 16.41 -7.62
N PRO A 193 10.70 15.99 -8.55
CA PRO A 193 9.27 16.18 -8.41
C PRO A 193 8.68 15.35 -7.27
N GLN A 194 7.87 15.98 -6.43
CA GLN A 194 7.03 15.30 -5.45
C GLN A 194 5.89 14.54 -6.13
N SER A 195 5.38 15.11 -7.21
CA SER A 195 4.50 14.54 -8.22
C SER A 195 4.62 15.38 -9.50
N PRO A 196 4.14 14.94 -10.67
CA PRO A 196 4.11 15.77 -11.88
C PRO A 196 2.94 16.76 -11.92
N GLN A 197 2.40 17.19 -10.77
CA GLN A 197 1.15 17.93 -10.63
C GLN A 197 1.04 19.14 -11.54
N THR A 198 2.02 20.02 -11.53
CA THR A 198 2.01 21.25 -12.33
C THR A 198 2.12 20.97 -13.84
N LEU A 199 2.92 19.97 -14.19
CA LEU A 199 3.19 19.61 -15.57
C LEU A 199 1.98 18.93 -16.22
N LYS A 200 1.30 18.03 -15.49
CA LYS A 200 0.10 17.38 -16.01
C LYS A 200 -1.06 18.35 -16.24
N GLN A 201 -1.21 19.35 -15.35
CA GLN A 201 -2.19 20.42 -15.58
C GLN A 201 -1.88 21.23 -16.83
N LEU A 202 -0.61 21.52 -17.11
CA LEU A 202 -0.20 22.18 -18.37
C LEU A 202 -0.50 21.32 -19.60
N LEU A 203 -0.40 19.98 -19.49
CA LEU A 203 -0.79 19.07 -20.58
C LEU A 203 -2.30 19.14 -20.85
N MET A 204 -3.12 19.32 -19.83
CA MET A 204 -4.56 19.54 -20.03
C MET A 204 -4.84 20.87 -20.73
N VAL A 205 -4.18 21.96 -20.30
CA VAL A 205 -4.25 23.26 -21.02
C VAL A 205 -3.79 23.11 -22.48
N ALA A 206 -2.82 22.25 -22.74
CA ALA A 206 -2.36 21.93 -24.10
C ALA A 206 -3.32 21.03 -24.91
N GLY A 207 -4.45 20.62 -24.34
CA GLY A 207 -5.48 19.85 -25.03
C GLY A 207 -5.20 18.35 -25.14
N MET A 208 -4.42 17.77 -24.19
CA MET A 208 -4.14 16.34 -24.20
C MET A 208 -5.29 15.48 -23.68
N ASP A 209 -6.34 16.07 -23.13
CA ASP A 209 -7.60 15.51 -22.62
C ASP A 209 -7.44 14.37 -21.58
N ARG A 210 -6.59 13.38 -21.85
CA ARG A 210 -6.35 12.22 -20.97
C ARG A 210 -4.88 11.86 -20.99
N TYR A 211 -4.22 12.15 -19.90
CA TYR A 211 -2.81 11.87 -19.67
C TYR A 211 -2.63 10.82 -18.61
N PHE A 212 -1.60 9.98 -18.74
CA PHE A 212 -1.06 9.22 -17.63
C PHE A 212 0.46 9.09 -17.73
N GLN A 213 1.07 8.75 -16.58
CA GLN A 213 2.48 8.40 -16.50
C GLN A 213 2.70 7.42 -15.33
N ILE A 214 3.58 6.45 -15.50
CA ILE A 214 4.10 5.64 -14.40
C ILE A 214 5.41 6.27 -13.96
N VAL A 215 5.34 7.17 -13.00
CA VAL A 215 6.36 8.15 -12.68
C VAL A 215 7.02 7.90 -11.32
N LYS A 216 8.32 8.22 -11.23
CA LYS A 216 9.03 8.32 -9.96
C LYS A 216 8.72 9.63 -9.27
N CYS A 217 8.39 9.56 -7.98
CA CYS A 217 8.13 10.69 -7.12
C CYS A 217 9.09 10.67 -5.92
N PHE A 218 9.41 11.85 -5.42
CA PHE A 218 10.42 12.06 -4.39
C PHE A 218 9.87 12.98 -3.30
N ARG A 219 9.87 12.52 -2.05
CA ARG A 219 9.42 13.31 -0.90
C ARG A 219 10.40 13.13 0.25
N ASP A 220 10.99 14.22 0.74
CA ASP A 220 11.88 14.21 1.90
C ASP A 220 11.06 14.30 3.19
N GLU A 221 10.49 13.17 3.56
CA GLU A 221 9.63 13.00 4.73
C GLU A 221 10.16 11.87 5.63
N ASP A 222 9.63 11.82 6.85
CA ASP A 222 9.93 10.73 7.78
C ASP A 222 9.49 9.37 7.23
N LEU A 223 10.41 8.40 7.29
CA LEU A 223 10.16 7.03 6.83
C LEU A 223 9.09 6.36 7.69
N ARG A 224 8.15 5.71 7.04
CA ARG A 224 7.13 4.86 7.66
C ARG A 224 7.09 3.50 6.95
N ALA A 225 6.33 2.56 7.51
CA ALA A 225 6.21 1.22 6.91
C ALA A 225 5.65 1.23 5.47
N ASP A 226 4.89 2.24 5.13
CA ASP A 226 4.18 2.48 3.85
C ASP A 226 4.70 3.71 3.09
N ARG A 227 5.68 4.45 3.60
CA ARG A 227 6.24 5.65 2.97
C ARG A 227 7.74 5.54 2.77
N GLN A 228 8.16 5.75 1.53
CA GLN A 228 9.56 5.78 1.12
C GLN A 228 9.88 7.15 0.51
N PRO A 229 11.14 7.63 0.59
CA PRO A 229 11.53 8.92 0.02
C PRO A 229 11.47 8.93 -1.51
N GLU A 230 11.58 7.77 -2.13
CA GLU A 230 11.41 7.52 -3.56
C GLU A 230 10.37 6.43 -3.77
N PHE A 231 9.33 6.72 -4.53
CA PHE A 231 8.25 5.79 -4.84
C PHE A 231 7.75 5.97 -6.26
N THR A 232 6.83 5.12 -6.71
CA THR A 232 6.29 5.19 -8.07
C THR A 232 4.79 5.40 -8.01
N GLN A 233 4.29 6.41 -8.71
CA GLN A 233 2.86 6.66 -8.90
C GLN A 233 2.39 6.17 -10.28
N ILE A 234 1.14 5.73 -10.36
CA ILE A 234 0.35 5.77 -11.58
C ILE A 234 -0.35 7.12 -11.53
N ASP A 235 0.21 8.10 -12.22
CA ASP A 235 -0.29 9.45 -12.24
C ASP A 235 -1.15 9.67 -13.49
N CYS A 236 -2.29 10.30 -13.32
CA CYS A 236 -3.24 10.56 -14.41
C CYS A 236 -3.78 11.98 -14.33
N GLU A 237 -4.35 12.47 -15.45
CA GLU A 237 -5.08 13.73 -15.53
C GLU A 237 -6.14 13.62 -16.65
N MET A 238 -7.30 14.22 -16.43
CA MET A 238 -8.40 14.22 -17.41
C MET A 238 -9.02 15.61 -17.52
N SER A 239 -9.58 15.91 -18.70
CA SER A 239 -10.40 17.09 -18.94
C SER A 239 -11.86 16.69 -19.19
N PHE A 240 -12.79 17.62 -18.94
CA PHE A 240 -14.22 17.49 -19.26
C PHE A 240 -14.92 16.32 -18.55
N VAL A 241 -14.61 16.09 -17.26
CA VAL A 241 -15.18 15.02 -16.42
C VAL A 241 -15.61 15.56 -15.07
N GLU A 242 -16.47 14.82 -14.37
CA GLU A 242 -16.88 15.05 -12.98
C GLU A 242 -16.26 14.00 -12.06
N GLN A 243 -16.37 14.18 -10.76
CA GLN A 243 -15.83 13.27 -9.75
C GLN A 243 -16.21 11.80 -10.00
N GLU A 244 -17.49 11.53 -10.29
CA GLU A 244 -17.96 10.16 -10.51
C GLU A 244 -17.41 9.52 -11.79
N ASP A 245 -17.07 10.30 -12.82
CA ASP A 245 -16.41 9.78 -14.03
C ASP A 245 -15.01 9.26 -13.70
N VAL A 246 -14.28 10.01 -12.88
CA VAL A 246 -12.95 9.62 -12.39
C VAL A 246 -13.03 8.37 -11.50
N ILE A 247 -13.94 8.40 -10.53
CA ILE A 247 -14.19 7.27 -9.63
C ILE A 247 -14.54 6.02 -10.43
N ALA A 248 -15.44 6.12 -11.41
CA ALA A 248 -15.85 4.97 -12.24
C ALA A 248 -14.67 4.41 -13.07
N LEU A 249 -13.80 5.28 -13.60
CA LEU A 249 -12.62 4.86 -14.35
C LEU A 249 -11.66 4.04 -13.47
N PHE A 250 -11.31 4.55 -12.29
CA PHE A 250 -10.33 3.91 -11.40
C PHE A 250 -10.91 2.71 -10.65
N GLU A 251 -12.20 2.72 -10.33
CA GLU A 251 -12.90 1.52 -9.86
C GLU A 251 -12.83 0.42 -10.91
N GLY A 252 -13.06 0.75 -12.18
CA GLY A 252 -12.90 -0.16 -13.31
C GLY A 252 -11.47 -0.69 -13.45
N MET A 253 -10.45 0.16 -13.25
CA MET A 253 -9.05 -0.24 -13.26
C MET A 253 -8.72 -1.20 -12.11
N ALA A 254 -9.16 -0.90 -10.89
CA ALA A 254 -8.97 -1.77 -9.74
C ALA A 254 -9.60 -3.15 -9.98
N LYS A 255 -10.86 -3.20 -10.44
CA LYS A 255 -11.56 -4.46 -10.81
C LYS A 255 -10.80 -5.23 -11.89
N HIS A 256 -10.31 -4.54 -12.92
CA HIS A 256 -9.50 -5.15 -13.98
C HIS A 256 -8.21 -5.77 -13.43
N LEU A 257 -7.45 -5.07 -12.59
CA LEU A 257 -6.22 -5.56 -11.99
C LEU A 257 -6.45 -6.76 -11.07
N PHE A 258 -7.46 -6.71 -10.20
CA PHE A 258 -7.80 -7.84 -9.33
C PHE A 258 -8.16 -9.08 -10.13
N ARG A 259 -8.96 -8.94 -11.17
CA ARG A 259 -9.35 -10.05 -12.05
C ARG A 259 -8.17 -10.62 -12.82
N THR A 260 -7.39 -9.78 -13.51
CA THR A 260 -6.32 -10.25 -14.43
C THR A 260 -5.10 -10.78 -13.70
N ILE A 261 -4.76 -10.22 -12.55
CA ILE A 261 -3.54 -10.56 -11.81
C ILE A 261 -3.80 -11.57 -10.70
N ARG A 262 -4.96 -11.47 -10.01
CA ARG A 262 -5.28 -12.31 -8.85
C ARG A 262 -6.37 -13.33 -9.12
N GLY A 263 -7.09 -13.23 -10.23
CA GLY A 263 -8.26 -14.06 -10.49
C GLY A 263 -9.42 -13.79 -9.52
N ILE A 264 -9.49 -12.58 -8.95
CA ILE A 264 -10.53 -12.17 -8.00
C ILE A 264 -11.50 -11.23 -8.70
N GLU A 265 -12.78 -11.60 -8.73
CA GLU A 265 -13.83 -10.74 -9.26
C GLU A 265 -14.40 -9.84 -8.16
N LEU A 266 -14.33 -8.55 -8.39
CA LEU A 266 -14.95 -7.50 -7.57
C LEU A 266 -16.18 -6.99 -8.33
N THR A 267 -17.34 -7.55 -8.06
CA THR A 267 -18.56 -7.31 -8.84
C THR A 267 -19.34 -6.08 -8.39
N GLU A 268 -19.40 -5.85 -7.08
CA GLU A 268 -20.19 -4.77 -6.50
C GLU A 268 -19.50 -3.41 -6.70
N PRO A 269 -20.27 -2.31 -6.84
CA PRO A 269 -19.72 -0.97 -6.75
C PRO A 269 -19.03 -0.74 -5.40
N PHE A 270 -17.93 0.00 -5.40
CA PHE A 270 -17.26 0.32 -4.14
C PHE A 270 -18.10 1.36 -3.38
N PRO A 271 -18.36 1.16 -2.08
CA PRO A 271 -19.12 2.13 -1.29
C PRO A 271 -18.47 3.52 -1.31
N ARG A 272 -19.30 4.59 -1.36
CA ARG A 272 -18.88 5.98 -1.12
C ARG A 272 -19.17 6.31 0.33
N MET A 273 -18.15 6.63 1.09
CA MET A 273 -18.24 6.97 2.51
C MET A 273 -17.77 8.42 2.71
N PRO A 274 -18.64 9.32 3.16
CA PRO A 274 -18.20 10.67 3.50
C PRO A 274 -17.09 10.64 4.56
N TRP A 275 -16.10 11.52 4.45
CA TRP A 275 -15.00 11.61 5.41
C TRP A 275 -15.49 11.77 6.85
N SER A 276 -16.54 12.56 7.06
CA SER A 276 -17.17 12.76 8.38
C SER A 276 -17.68 11.44 8.99
N GLU A 277 -18.23 10.56 8.16
CA GLU A 277 -18.69 9.24 8.57
C GLU A 277 -17.52 8.28 8.85
N ALA A 278 -16.50 8.28 8.00
CA ALA A 278 -15.28 7.49 8.21
C ALA A 278 -14.61 7.86 9.55
N MET A 279 -14.50 9.16 9.84
CA MET A 279 -13.96 9.65 11.11
C MET A 279 -14.87 9.35 12.30
N ARG A 280 -16.20 9.40 12.12
CA ARG A 280 -17.18 9.11 13.17
C ARG A 280 -17.18 7.63 13.55
N LEU A 281 -17.16 6.73 12.56
CA LEU A 281 -17.32 5.28 12.77
C LEU A 281 -16.01 4.53 12.99
N TYR A 282 -14.91 5.04 12.44
CA TYR A 282 -13.63 4.33 12.40
C TYR A 282 -12.44 5.16 12.91
N GLY A 283 -12.59 6.48 13.05
CA GLY A 283 -11.52 7.38 13.49
C GLY A 283 -10.35 7.49 12.52
N SER A 284 -10.60 7.20 11.25
CA SER A 284 -9.61 7.20 10.17
C SER A 284 -10.25 7.56 8.85
N ASP A 285 -9.55 8.33 8.03
CA ASP A 285 -9.85 8.62 6.63
C ASP A 285 -9.63 7.41 5.70
N LYS A 286 -9.01 6.36 6.20
CA LYS A 286 -8.77 5.09 5.49
C LYS A 286 -9.21 3.90 6.34
N PRO A 287 -10.54 3.69 6.52
CA PRO A 287 -11.07 2.67 7.40
C PRO A 287 -10.85 1.25 6.86
N ASP A 288 -10.53 0.31 7.75
CA ASP A 288 -10.56 -1.12 7.45
C ASP A 288 -11.98 -1.66 7.68
N THR A 289 -12.72 -1.85 6.61
CA THR A 289 -14.12 -2.28 6.63
C THR A 289 -14.31 -3.79 6.45
N ARG A 290 -13.23 -4.60 6.57
CA ARG A 290 -13.33 -6.07 6.53
C ARG A 290 -14.06 -6.67 7.71
N PHE A 291 -14.21 -5.92 8.78
CA PHE A 291 -14.85 -6.34 10.03
C PHE A 291 -15.59 -5.17 10.69
N GLY A 292 -16.57 -5.49 11.54
CA GLY A 292 -17.34 -4.54 12.33
C GLY A 292 -16.56 -3.85 13.45
N MET A 293 -17.13 -3.75 14.64
CA MET A 293 -16.62 -2.97 15.78
C MET A 293 -16.55 -1.46 15.47
N GLU A 294 -17.57 -0.94 14.79
CA GLU A 294 -17.71 0.49 14.58
C GLU A 294 -17.81 1.24 15.91
N PHE A 295 -17.36 2.48 15.91
CA PHE A 295 -17.42 3.33 17.10
C PHE A 295 -18.86 3.67 17.43
N VAL A 296 -19.17 3.63 18.73
CA VAL A 296 -20.39 4.16 19.29
C VAL A 296 -20.03 5.32 20.20
N GLU A 297 -20.63 6.47 19.97
CA GLU A 297 -20.49 7.62 20.85
C GLU A 297 -21.31 7.41 22.11
N LEU A 298 -20.71 7.68 23.27
CA LEU A 298 -21.25 7.36 24.59
C LEU A 298 -21.42 8.59 25.49
N MET A 299 -21.36 9.80 24.90
CA MET A 299 -21.51 11.05 25.64
C MET A 299 -22.82 11.08 26.42
N ASP A 300 -23.95 10.81 25.77
CA ASP A 300 -25.30 10.85 26.36
C ASP A 300 -25.54 9.72 27.38
N VAL A 301 -24.69 8.68 27.36
CA VAL A 301 -24.84 7.54 28.27
C VAL A 301 -24.00 7.69 29.53
N LEU A 302 -22.78 8.22 29.40
CA LEU A 302 -21.78 8.15 30.47
C LEU A 302 -21.40 9.51 31.07
N LYS A 303 -21.44 10.62 30.29
CA LYS A 303 -21.09 11.93 30.79
C LYS A 303 -22.19 12.48 31.69
N GLY A 304 -21.84 12.88 32.93
CA GLY A 304 -22.77 13.45 33.88
C GLY A 304 -23.76 12.48 34.52
N THR A 305 -23.67 11.17 34.21
CA THR A 305 -24.56 10.15 34.77
C THR A 305 -23.97 9.38 35.96
N GLY A 306 -22.73 9.69 36.31
CA GLY A 306 -21.98 9.11 37.42
C GLY A 306 -20.87 10.02 37.92
N GLU A 307 -20.15 9.57 38.96
CA GLU A 307 -19.12 10.38 39.65
C GLU A 307 -17.72 10.17 39.04
N PHE A 308 -17.57 9.58 37.86
CA PHE A 308 -16.29 9.36 37.20
C PHE A 308 -15.79 10.61 36.47
N SER A 309 -14.92 11.38 37.13
CA SER A 309 -14.44 12.70 36.65
C SER A 309 -13.83 12.62 35.25
N VAL A 310 -13.08 11.55 34.92
CA VAL A 310 -12.44 11.36 33.61
C VAL A 310 -13.45 11.41 32.45
N PHE A 311 -14.66 10.90 32.67
CA PHE A 311 -15.72 10.98 31.65
C PHE A 311 -16.48 12.30 31.74
N ASN A 312 -16.63 12.85 32.93
CA ASN A 312 -17.35 14.11 33.10
C ASN A 312 -16.60 15.30 32.49
N ASP A 313 -15.27 15.28 32.52
CA ASP A 313 -14.40 16.32 31.95
C ASP A 313 -14.10 16.11 30.45
N ALA A 314 -14.45 14.94 29.87
CA ALA A 314 -14.15 14.64 28.49
C ALA A 314 -15.01 15.41 27.47
N SER A 315 -14.42 15.79 26.34
CA SER A 315 -15.15 16.30 25.17
C SER A 315 -15.65 15.20 24.25
N TYR A 316 -15.09 13.98 24.40
CA TYR A 316 -15.51 12.81 23.66
C TYR A 316 -15.38 11.55 24.51
N ILE A 317 -16.40 10.72 24.46
CA ILE A 317 -16.41 9.35 25.00
C ILE A 317 -16.91 8.44 23.90
N GLY A 318 -16.09 7.48 23.48
CA GLY A 318 -16.45 6.51 22.45
C GLY A 318 -16.01 5.12 22.82
N GLY A 319 -16.68 4.13 22.27
CA GLY A 319 -16.37 2.73 22.54
C GLY A 319 -16.54 1.82 21.32
N ILE A 320 -15.95 0.64 21.44
CA ILE A 320 -16.12 -0.49 20.53
C ILE A 320 -16.62 -1.71 21.31
N CYS A 321 -17.41 -2.56 20.65
CA CYS A 321 -17.87 -3.84 21.20
C CYS A 321 -17.05 -4.98 20.57
N ALA A 322 -16.27 -5.69 21.40
CA ALA A 322 -15.47 -6.83 20.97
C ALA A 322 -16.23 -8.13 21.25
N PRO A 323 -16.72 -8.84 20.22
CA PRO A 323 -17.57 -10.01 20.40
C PRO A 323 -16.83 -11.17 21.05
N GLY A 324 -17.49 -11.83 22.02
CA GLY A 324 -16.96 -13.01 22.69
C GLY A 324 -15.75 -12.79 23.63
N CYS A 325 -15.40 -11.53 23.92
CA CYS A 325 -14.20 -11.19 24.66
C CYS A 325 -14.43 -10.91 26.17
N ALA A 326 -15.62 -11.12 26.72
CA ALA A 326 -15.90 -10.96 28.17
C ALA A 326 -14.99 -11.82 29.05
N SER A 327 -14.54 -12.97 28.52
CA SER A 327 -13.65 -13.91 29.21
C SER A 327 -12.18 -13.46 29.27
N TYR A 328 -11.81 -12.34 28.67
CA TYR A 328 -10.42 -11.84 28.73
C TYR A 328 -9.93 -11.74 30.16
N THR A 329 -8.75 -12.33 30.41
CA THR A 329 -8.10 -12.27 31.72
C THR A 329 -7.66 -10.84 32.04
N ARG A 330 -7.39 -10.57 33.32
CA ARG A 330 -6.83 -9.30 33.76
C ARG A 330 -5.54 -8.95 32.99
N LYS A 331 -4.66 -9.94 32.80
CA LYS A 331 -3.40 -9.77 32.04
C LYS A 331 -3.66 -9.32 30.60
N GLN A 332 -4.66 -9.85 29.92
CA GLN A 332 -5.02 -9.44 28.56
C GLN A 332 -5.58 -8.01 28.50
N LEU A 333 -6.36 -7.61 29.51
CA LEU A 333 -6.87 -6.25 29.63
C LEU A 333 -5.76 -5.25 29.99
N ASP A 334 -4.85 -5.62 30.88
CA ASP A 334 -3.66 -4.81 31.19
C ASP A 334 -2.80 -4.61 29.93
N GLN A 335 -2.58 -5.67 29.13
CA GLN A 335 -1.89 -5.56 27.84
C GLN A 335 -2.57 -4.61 26.84
N LEU A 336 -3.90 -4.57 26.80
CA LEU A 336 -4.63 -3.60 25.97
C LEU A 336 -4.46 -2.17 26.50
N THR A 337 -4.48 -2.01 27.81
CA THR A 337 -4.24 -0.72 28.46
C THR A 337 -2.82 -0.21 28.19
N ASP A 338 -1.82 -1.09 28.27
CA ASP A 338 -0.43 -0.76 27.94
C ASP A 338 -0.27 -0.43 26.46
N PHE A 339 -0.99 -1.15 25.59
CA PHE A 339 -0.98 -0.88 24.15
C PHE A 339 -1.46 0.55 23.84
N VAL A 340 -2.62 0.97 24.36
CA VAL A 340 -3.16 2.30 24.08
C VAL A 340 -2.35 3.43 24.73
N LYS A 341 -1.60 3.14 25.79
CA LYS A 341 -0.70 4.10 26.48
C LYS A 341 0.66 4.29 25.79
N ARG A 342 1.01 3.49 24.79
CA ARG A 342 2.26 3.68 24.04
C ARG A 342 2.35 5.11 23.50
N SER A 343 3.57 5.66 23.43
CA SER A 343 3.78 7.06 23.01
C SER A 343 3.20 7.36 21.62
N GLN A 344 3.19 6.38 20.73
CA GLN A 344 2.64 6.51 19.37
C GLN A 344 1.11 6.68 19.37
N ILE A 345 0.40 6.15 20.38
CA ILE A 345 -1.06 6.25 20.52
C ILE A 345 -1.40 7.35 21.53
N GLY A 346 -0.73 7.34 22.68
CA GLY A 346 -0.77 8.41 23.68
C GLY A 346 -2.10 8.56 24.43
N ALA A 347 -2.85 7.47 24.59
CA ALA A 347 -4.08 7.49 25.39
C ALA A 347 -3.76 7.50 26.89
N LYS A 348 -4.61 8.20 27.67
CA LYS A 348 -4.46 8.29 29.14
C LYS A 348 -4.81 6.96 29.84
N GLY A 349 -5.72 6.16 29.25
CA GLY A 349 -6.18 4.89 29.80
C GLY A 349 -7.22 4.18 28.94
N LEU A 350 -7.69 3.06 29.44
CA LEU A 350 -8.73 2.25 28.81
C LEU A 350 -9.75 1.83 29.89
N VAL A 351 -11.02 2.09 29.66
CA VAL A 351 -12.13 1.58 30.46
C VAL A 351 -12.74 0.38 29.74
N TYR A 352 -13.14 -0.63 30.48
CA TYR A 352 -13.82 -1.79 29.92
C TYR A 352 -15.07 -2.18 30.70
N ALA A 353 -16.05 -2.75 30.02
CA ALA A 353 -17.23 -3.36 30.61
C ALA A 353 -17.48 -4.72 29.97
N ARG A 354 -17.76 -5.73 30.81
CA ARG A 354 -18.04 -7.10 30.40
C ARG A 354 -19.52 -7.37 30.50
N VAL A 355 -20.11 -7.91 29.46
CA VAL A 355 -21.48 -8.42 29.49
C VAL A 355 -21.43 -9.88 29.96
N GLN A 356 -21.95 -10.13 31.16
CA GLN A 356 -21.95 -11.47 31.75
C GLN A 356 -23.00 -12.36 31.10
N GLU A 357 -22.90 -13.68 31.31
CA GLU A 357 -23.85 -14.66 30.77
C GLU A 357 -25.31 -14.43 31.25
N ASP A 358 -25.51 -13.90 32.44
CA ASP A 358 -26.81 -13.52 32.99
C ASP A 358 -27.33 -12.18 32.45
N GLY A 359 -26.59 -11.54 31.55
CA GLY A 359 -26.90 -10.26 30.94
C GLY A 359 -26.54 -9.03 31.79
N SER A 360 -26.01 -9.21 32.99
CA SER A 360 -25.51 -8.13 33.83
C SER A 360 -24.19 -7.56 33.24
N VAL A 361 -23.85 -6.33 33.63
CA VAL A 361 -22.64 -5.66 33.15
C VAL A 361 -21.70 -5.41 34.33
N LYS A 362 -20.45 -5.82 34.18
CA LYS A 362 -19.35 -5.49 35.11
C LYS A 362 -18.32 -4.62 34.43
N SER A 363 -18.04 -3.47 35.01
CA SER A 363 -17.08 -2.50 34.48
C SER A 363 -15.89 -2.27 35.41
N SER A 364 -14.77 -1.84 34.84
CA SER A 364 -13.64 -1.35 35.61
C SER A 364 -13.95 -0.07 36.42
N VAL A 365 -15.06 0.56 36.13
CA VAL A 365 -15.55 1.82 36.76
C VAL A 365 -16.95 1.66 37.35
N ASP A 366 -17.41 0.43 37.62
CA ASP A 366 -18.76 0.13 38.11
C ASP A 366 -19.11 0.83 39.42
N LYS A 367 -18.14 1.10 40.29
CA LYS A 367 -18.34 1.85 41.55
C LYS A 367 -18.83 3.30 41.36
N PHE A 368 -18.69 3.86 40.17
CA PHE A 368 -19.10 5.20 39.83
C PHE A 368 -20.43 5.29 39.08
N TYR A 369 -21.00 4.16 38.68
CA TYR A 369 -22.19 4.11 37.85
C TYR A 369 -23.23 3.12 38.43
N THR A 370 -24.50 3.49 38.28
CA THR A 370 -25.59 2.55 38.63
C THR A 370 -25.73 1.42 37.63
N GLN A 371 -26.35 0.33 38.04
CA GLN A 371 -26.63 -0.79 37.12
C GLN A 371 -27.53 -0.39 35.95
N GLU A 372 -28.42 0.59 36.14
CA GLU A 372 -29.27 1.14 35.10
C GLU A 372 -28.43 1.80 33.99
N VAL A 373 -27.44 2.61 34.36
CA VAL A 373 -26.52 3.23 33.38
C VAL A 373 -25.69 2.18 32.66
N LEU A 374 -25.19 1.16 33.35
CA LEU A 374 -24.44 0.07 32.74
C LEU A 374 -25.28 -0.78 31.78
N LEU A 375 -26.55 -0.99 32.09
CA LEU A 375 -27.49 -1.67 31.17
C LEU A 375 -27.77 -0.80 29.94
N ARG A 376 -27.97 0.51 30.11
CA ARG A 376 -28.12 1.45 29.01
C ARG A 376 -26.87 1.47 28.13
N LEU A 377 -25.65 1.41 28.70
CA LEU A 377 -24.40 1.25 27.97
C LEU A 377 -24.42 -0.01 27.10
N LYS A 378 -24.79 -1.17 27.66
CA LYS A 378 -24.91 -2.42 26.92
C LYS A 378 -25.90 -2.31 25.73
N GLU A 379 -27.06 -1.71 25.95
CA GLU A 379 -28.08 -1.52 24.91
C GLU A 379 -27.58 -0.61 23.80
N THR A 380 -26.98 0.54 24.16
CA THR A 380 -26.40 1.50 23.19
C THR A 380 -25.31 0.86 22.35
N MET A 381 -24.46 0.04 22.97
CA MET A 381 -23.40 -0.72 22.29
C MET A 381 -23.91 -1.94 21.54
N LYS A 382 -25.20 -2.28 21.64
CA LYS A 382 -25.81 -3.53 21.11
C LYS A 382 -25.04 -4.76 21.54
N ALA A 383 -24.45 -4.74 22.73
CA ALA A 383 -23.61 -5.82 23.22
C ALA A 383 -24.47 -6.97 23.78
N VAL A 384 -24.06 -8.20 23.51
CA VAL A 384 -24.74 -9.42 23.97
C VAL A 384 -23.91 -10.12 25.06
N PRO A 385 -24.50 -11.07 25.83
CA PRO A 385 -23.75 -11.88 26.77
C PRO A 385 -22.49 -12.49 26.14
N GLY A 386 -21.36 -12.37 26.85
CA GLY A 386 -20.05 -12.79 26.35
C GLY A 386 -19.22 -11.68 25.69
N ASP A 387 -19.76 -10.52 25.42
CA ASP A 387 -19.05 -9.41 24.78
C ASP A 387 -18.27 -8.54 25.77
N LEU A 388 -17.22 -7.89 25.24
CA LEU A 388 -16.40 -6.92 25.95
C LEU A 388 -16.54 -5.54 25.29
N ILE A 389 -17.01 -4.57 26.04
CA ILE A 389 -17.05 -3.18 25.63
C ILE A 389 -15.76 -2.51 26.07
N LEU A 390 -15.08 -1.83 25.15
CA LEU A 390 -13.84 -1.08 25.38
C LEU A 390 -14.11 0.40 25.11
N ILE A 391 -13.79 1.27 26.07
CA ILE A 391 -14.19 2.68 26.06
C ILE A 391 -12.96 3.55 26.25
N MET A 392 -12.85 4.59 25.44
CA MET A 392 -11.83 5.63 25.55
C MET A 392 -12.48 7.01 25.61
N SER A 393 -11.81 7.95 26.26
CA SER A 393 -12.27 9.32 26.39
C SER A 393 -11.12 10.31 26.32
N GLY A 394 -11.39 11.53 25.92
CA GLY A 394 -10.40 12.60 25.86
C GLY A 394 -11.01 13.98 25.67
N GLU A 395 -10.15 15.00 25.77
CA GLU A 395 -10.50 16.40 25.60
C GLU A 395 -10.56 16.80 24.12
N ASP A 396 -9.80 16.11 23.27
CA ASP A 396 -9.78 16.30 21.81
C ASP A 396 -10.51 15.15 21.14
N VAL A 397 -11.57 15.47 20.42
CA VAL A 397 -12.44 14.51 19.72
C VAL A 397 -11.66 13.71 18.66
N MET A 398 -10.92 14.40 17.80
CA MET A 398 -10.23 13.79 16.67
C MET A 398 -9.08 12.90 17.14
N LYS A 399 -8.30 13.38 18.10
CA LYS A 399 -7.23 12.61 18.73
C LYS A 399 -7.77 11.34 19.38
N THR A 400 -8.86 11.46 20.12
CA THR A 400 -9.46 10.30 20.83
C THR A 400 -10.03 9.28 19.85
N ARG A 401 -10.64 9.71 18.73
CA ARG A 401 -11.10 8.84 17.65
C ARG A 401 -9.94 8.10 16.99
N LYS A 402 -8.82 8.80 16.69
CA LYS A 402 -7.59 8.15 16.15
C LYS A 402 -7.03 7.11 17.13
N GLN A 403 -7.01 7.40 18.43
CA GLN A 403 -6.57 6.44 19.46
C GLN A 403 -7.49 5.20 19.53
N LEU A 404 -8.80 5.41 19.44
CA LEU A 404 -9.79 4.33 19.41
C LEU A 404 -9.69 3.48 18.14
N CYS A 405 -9.29 4.09 17.01
CA CYS A 405 -8.99 3.39 15.76
C CYS A 405 -7.85 2.37 15.95
N GLU A 406 -6.75 2.78 16.58
CA GLU A 406 -5.64 1.88 16.88
C GLU A 406 -6.07 0.69 17.75
N LEU A 407 -6.90 0.94 18.76
CA LEU A 407 -7.48 -0.12 19.60
C LEU A 407 -8.37 -1.07 18.78
N ARG A 408 -9.22 -0.53 17.90
CA ARG A 408 -10.07 -1.32 17.02
C ARG A 408 -9.25 -2.25 16.10
N LEU A 409 -8.19 -1.71 15.47
CA LEU A 409 -7.31 -2.46 14.60
C LEU A 409 -6.53 -3.56 15.36
N GLU A 410 -6.07 -3.27 16.58
CA GLU A 410 -5.44 -4.26 17.46
C GLU A 410 -6.42 -5.38 17.83
N MET A 411 -7.64 -5.05 18.19
CA MET A 411 -8.68 -6.06 18.48
C MET A 411 -9.01 -6.89 17.24
N GLY A 412 -9.15 -6.26 16.07
CA GLY A 412 -9.34 -6.96 14.80
C GLY A 412 -8.20 -7.95 14.48
N THR A 413 -6.96 -7.59 14.84
CA THR A 413 -5.80 -8.46 14.69
C THR A 413 -5.83 -9.64 15.67
N ARG A 414 -6.09 -9.37 16.97
CA ARG A 414 -6.17 -10.41 18.01
C ARG A 414 -7.27 -11.43 17.75
N LEU A 415 -8.37 -10.99 17.19
CA LEU A 415 -9.52 -11.84 16.85
C LEU A 415 -9.42 -12.49 15.46
N GLY A 416 -8.33 -12.25 14.71
CA GLY A 416 -8.14 -12.81 13.36
C GLY A 416 -9.12 -12.28 12.31
N LEU A 417 -9.78 -11.14 12.57
CA LEU A 417 -10.80 -10.56 11.69
C LEU A 417 -10.20 -9.83 10.48
N ARG A 418 -8.91 -9.48 10.53
CA ARG A 418 -8.17 -8.86 9.44
C ARG A 418 -7.63 -9.92 8.48
N ASP A 419 -8.55 -10.67 7.84
CA ASP A 419 -8.19 -11.70 6.88
C ASP A 419 -7.47 -11.08 5.68
N LYS A 420 -6.28 -11.58 5.39
CA LYS A 420 -5.41 -11.11 4.30
C LYS A 420 -5.90 -11.52 2.91
N ASN A 421 -6.81 -12.49 2.83
CA ASN A 421 -7.40 -12.96 1.57
C ASN A 421 -8.73 -12.27 1.25
N LYS A 422 -9.26 -11.48 2.20
CA LYS A 422 -10.47 -10.67 2.00
C LYS A 422 -10.09 -9.25 1.62
N PHE A 423 -10.65 -8.75 0.53
CA PHE A 423 -10.46 -7.38 0.06
C PHE A 423 -11.75 -6.61 0.22
N SER A 424 -11.68 -5.47 0.90
CA SER A 424 -12.77 -4.53 1.08
C SER A 424 -12.30 -3.18 0.58
N LEU A 425 -12.84 -2.76 -0.58
CA LEU A 425 -12.53 -1.49 -1.20
C LEU A 425 -13.70 -0.53 -1.01
N LEU A 426 -13.37 0.73 -0.79
CA LEU A 426 -14.34 1.84 -0.71
C LEU A 426 -13.69 3.13 -1.18
N TRP A 427 -14.51 4.12 -1.45
CA TRP A 427 -14.09 5.50 -1.65
C TRP A 427 -14.44 6.31 -0.41
N VAL A 428 -13.49 7.08 0.10
CA VAL A 428 -13.75 8.13 1.05
C VAL A 428 -13.87 9.44 0.25
N VAL A 429 -14.94 10.18 0.50
CA VAL A 429 -15.31 11.38 -0.26
C VAL A 429 -15.66 12.53 0.67
N ASP A 430 -15.90 13.72 0.13
CA ASP A 430 -16.36 14.89 0.90
C ASP A 430 -15.41 15.25 2.05
N PHE A 431 -14.12 15.29 1.76
CA PHE A 431 -13.10 15.72 2.73
C PHE A 431 -13.29 17.17 3.14
N PRO A 432 -12.88 17.59 4.36
CA PRO A 432 -12.74 19.00 4.67
C PRO A 432 -11.79 19.68 3.67
N MET A 433 -12.14 20.88 3.22
CA MET A 433 -11.29 21.67 2.32
C MET A 433 -10.04 22.17 3.03
N PHE A 434 -10.20 22.53 4.30
CA PHE A 434 -9.17 23.13 5.13
C PHE A 434 -9.01 22.38 6.44
N GLU A 435 -7.80 22.43 6.99
CA GLU A 435 -7.49 22.08 8.36
C GLU A 435 -6.79 23.24 9.07
N TRP A 436 -6.99 23.33 10.37
CA TRP A 436 -6.30 24.36 11.18
C TRP A 436 -4.91 23.86 11.56
N SER A 437 -3.88 24.63 11.24
CA SER A 437 -2.52 24.37 11.69
C SER A 437 -2.24 25.19 12.96
N GLU A 438 -2.03 24.51 14.08
CA GLU A 438 -1.61 25.15 15.32
C GLU A 438 -0.19 25.77 15.20
N GLU A 439 0.67 25.16 14.42
CA GLU A 439 2.05 25.62 14.18
C GLU A 439 2.07 26.91 13.37
N GLU A 440 1.28 26.96 12.29
CA GLU A 440 1.20 28.12 11.40
C GLU A 440 0.18 29.17 11.85
N GLY A 441 -0.74 28.81 12.77
CA GLY A 441 -1.81 29.68 13.26
C GLY A 441 -2.80 30.11 12.17
N ARG A 442 -3.02 29.27 11.15
CA ARG A 442 -3.89 29.55 10.00
C ARG A 442 -4.51 28.29 9.41
N LEU A 443 -5.46 28.48 8.52
CA LEU A 443 -6.01 27.40 7.70
C LEU A 443 -4.97 26.94 6.66
N MET A 444 -4.85 25.63 6.50
CA MET A 444 -4.06 24.96 5.48
C MET A 444 -4.99 24.14 4.59
N ALA A 445 -4.63 23.95 3.33
CA ALA A 445 -5.35 23.03 2.47
C ALA A 445 -5.13 21.59 2.95
N MET A 446 -6.20 20.81 3.10
CA MET A 446 -6.09 19.43 3.55
C MET A 446 -5.46 18.52 2.48
N HIS A 447 -5.74 18.80 1.20
CA HIS A 447 -5.15 18.10 0.06
C HIS A 447 -4.17 19.00 -0.70
N HIS A 448 -4.69 19.87 -1.56
CA HIS A 448 -3.85 20.72 -2.41
C HIS A 448 -4.52 22.10 -2.58
N PRO A 449 -3.75 23.21 -2.69
CA PRO A 449 -4.30 24.56 -2.89
C PRO A 449 -5.15 24.74 -4.17
N PHE A 450 -5.01 23.83 -5.14
CA PHE A 450 -5.79 23.82 -6.39
C PHE A 450 -7.02 22.90 -6.34
N THR A 451 -7.31 22.27 -5.20
CA THR A 451 -8.52 21.45 -5.04
C THR A 451 -9.78 22.30 -5.13
N HIS A 452 -10.76 21.83 -5.90
CA HIS A 452 -12.05 22.51 -6.03
C HIS A 452 -12.91 22.25 -4.77
N PRO A 453 -13.53 23.28 -4.19
CA PRO A 453 -14.57 23.08 -3.17
C PRO A 453 -15.81 22.46 -3.83
N LYS A 454 -16.65 21.77 -3.08
CA LYS A 454 -17.99 21.39 -3.57
C LYS A 454 -18.76 22.64 -4.01
N ASP A 455 -19.44 22.59 -5.15
CA ASP A 455 -20.16 23.74 -5.72
C ASP A 455 -21.15 24.37 -4.74
N GLU A 456 -21.89 23.54 -4.01
CA GLU A 456 -22.84 23.97 -3.00
C GLU A 456 -22.19 24.65 -1.80
N ASP A 457 -20.91 24.43 -1.54
CA ASP A 457 -20.16 24.98 -0.41
C ASP A 457 -19.37 26.27 -0.78
N ILE A 458 -19.28 26.64 -2.07
CA ILE A 458 -18.57 27.85 -2.51
C ILE A 458 -19.02 29.12 -1.75
N PRO A 459 -20.32 29.34 -1.47
CA PRO A 459 -20.75 30.50 -0.67
C PRO A 459 -20.21 30.49 0.78
N LEU A 460 -19.86 29.33 1.32
CA LEU A 460 -19.30 29.21 2.67
C LEU A 460 -17.85 29.71 2.77
N LEU A 461 -17.13 29.81 1.64
CA LEU A 461 -15.77 30.36 1.63
C LEU A 461 -15.67 31.75 2.26
N ASP A 462 -16.74 32.57 2.16
CA ASP A 462 -16.78 33.91 2.72
C ASP A 462 -17.25 33.94 4.17
N SER A 463 -18.11 33.01 4.58
CA SER A 463 -18.81 33.06 5.88
C SER A 463 -18.24 32.05 6.89
N ASN A 464 -17.86 30.87 6.48
CA ASN A 464 -17.35 29.80 7.32
C ASN A 464 -16.44 28.85 6.53
N PRO A 465 -15.21 29.25 6.15
CA PRO A 465 -14.30 28.43 5.36
C PRO A 465 -14.02 27.04 5.96
N ALA A 466 -14.02 26.92 7.28
CA ALA A 466 -13.78 25.66 7.98
C ALA A 466 -14.85 24.58 7.74
N ALA A 467 -16.04 24.95 7.26
CA ALA A 467 -17.12 24.03 6.94
C ALA A 467 -17.17 23.61 5.46
N VAL A 468 -16.32 24.19 4.62
CA VAL A 468 -16.26 23.89 3.19
C VAL A 468 -15.71 22.50 2.97
N ARG A 469 -16.39 21.70 2.14
CA ARG A 469 -15.92 20.39 1.70
C ARG A 469 -15.17 20.50 0.39
N ALA A 470 -14.14 19.70 0.27
CA ALA A 470 -13.37 19.53 -0.95
C ALA A 470 -14.05 18.51 -1.89
N ASP A 471 -13.97 18.75 -3.18
CA ASP A 471 -14.29 17.74 -4.19
C ASP A 471 -13.10 16.81 -4.39
N ALA A 472 -12.79 16.07 -3.30
CA ALA A 472 -11.67 15.16 -3.18
C ALA A 472 -12.17 13.76 -2.80
N TYR A 473 -11.40 12.75 -3.17
CA TYR A 473 -11.76 11.34 -3.00
C TYR A 473 -10.52 10.46 -2.88
N ASP A 474 -10.56 9.49 -1.95
CA ASP A 474 -9.50 8.50 -1.77
C ASP A 474 -10.06 7.09 -1.92
N MET A 475 -9.39 6.26 -2.72
CA MET A 475 -9.67 4.83 -2.78
C MET A 475 -8.94 4.13 -1.64
N VAL A 476 -9.68 3.43 -0.82
CA VAL A 476 -9.16 2.71 0.34
C VAL A 476 -9.35 1.20 0.15
N CYS A 477 -8.31 0.43 0.42
CA CYS A 477 -8.37 -1.03 0.44
C CYS A 477 -7.83 -1.56 1.78
N ASN A 478 -8.67 -2.24 2.55
CA ASN A 478 -8.25 -2.92 3.79
C ASN A 478 -7.56 -1.99 4.83
N GLY A 479 -7.97 -0.74 4.91
CA GLY A 479 -7.37 0.22 5.84
C GLY A 479 -6.11 0.92 5.31
N VAL A 480 -5.87 0.83 4.01
CA VAL A 480 -4.76 1.49 3.32
C VAL A 480 -5.32 2.30 2.16
N GLU A 481 -4.93 3.56 2.05
CA GLU A 481 -5.15 4.40 0.88
C GLU A 481 -4.34 3.84 -0.28
N VAL A 482 -5.02 3.50 -1.37
CA VAL A 482 -4.40 2.94 -2.58
C VAL A 482 -4.44 3.90 -3.76
N GLY A 483 -5.08 5.04 -3.58
CA GLY A 483 -5.15 6.11 -4.55
C GLY A 483 -5.95 7.28 -4.00
N GLY A 484 -5.75 8.47 -4.53
CA GLY A 484 -6.51 9.64 -4.17
C GLY A 484 -6.41 10.75 -5.20
N GLY A 485 -7.38 11.62 -5.23
CA GLY A 485 -7.44 12.74 -6.15
C GLY A 485 -8.47 13.78 -5.78
N SER A 486 -8.59 14.78 -6.63
CA SER A 486 -9.59 15.84 -6.45
C SER A 486 -9.91 16.52 -7.76
N ILE A 487 -11.08 17.10 -7.86
CA ILE A 487 -11.39 18.06 -8.90
C ILE A 487 -10.57 19.33 -8.65
N ARG A 488 -10.06 19.96 -9.73
CA ARG A 488 -9.21 21.15 -9.61
C ARG A 488 -9.95 22.42 -9.97
N ILE A 489 -9.52 23.51 -9.33
CA ILE A 489 -9.97 24.85 -9.69
C ILE A 489 -9.34 25.21 -11.02
N HIS A 490 -10.18 25.63 -11.95
CA HIS A 490 -9.79 26.21 -13.24
C HIS A 490 -10.28 27.66 -13.40
N ASP A 491 -11.13 28.14 -12.51
CA ASP A 491 -11.59 29.53 -12.43
C ASP A 491 -10.54 30.38 -11.68
N PRO A 492 -9.94 31.40 -12.35
CA PRO A 492 -8.93 32.25 -11.71
C PRO A 492 -9.45 33.04 -10.50
N GLU A 493 -10.72 33.48 -10.49
CA GLU A 493 -11.28 34.25 -9.38
C GLU A 493 -11.46 33.36 -8.15
N LEU A 494 -11.93 32.14 -8.34
CA LEU A 494 -12.02 31.15 -7.26
C LEU A 494 -10.63 30.77 -6.73
N GLN A 495 -9.64 30.60 -7.61
CA GLN A 495 -8.28 30.29 -7.21
C GLN A 495 -7.63 31.41 -6.39
N ASP A 496 -7.81 32.67 -6.80
CA ASP A 496 -7.33 33.82 -6.04
C ASP A 496 -7.98 33.91 -4.64
N LYS A 497 -9.26 33.58 -4.54
CA LYS A 497 -9.99 33.51 -3.28
C LYS A 497 -9.41 32.43 -2.36
N MET A 498 -9.13 31.25 -2.91
CA MET A 498 -8.51 30.15 -2.17
C MET A 498 -7.14 30.53 -1.64
N PHE A 499 -6.29 31.15 -2.46
CA PHE A 499 -4.98 31.62 -2.01
C PHE A 499 -5.06 32.64 -0.87
N LYS A 500 -6.02 33.56 -0.92
CA LYS A 500 -6.24 34.53 0.17
C LYS A 500 -6.63 33.85 1.48
N ILE A 501 -7.53 32.85 1.44
CA ILE A 501 -7.93 32.07 2.62
C ILE A 501 -6.73 31.32 3.21
N LEU A 502 -5.86 30.75 2.34
CA LEU A 502 -4.64 30.05 2.74
C LEU A 502 -3.49 30.99 3.15
N GLY A 503 -3.72 32.32 3.15
CA GLY A 503 -2.72 33.31 3.58
C GLY A 503 -1.58 33.56 2.59
N PHE A 504 -1.76 33.24 1.31
CA PHE A 504 -0.81 33.64 0.28
C PHE A 504 -0.98 35.13 -0.04
N THR A 505 0.14 35.85 -0.17
CA THR A 505 0.13 37.14 -0.83
C THR A 505 0.11 36.97 -2.35
N GLU A 506 -0.35 37.98 -3.08
CA GLU A 506 -0.40 37.92 -4.54
C GLU A 506 0.99 37.70 -5.15
N GLU A 507 2.02 38.35 -4.58
CA GLU A 507 3.41 38.16 -5.01
C GLU A 507 3.88 36.74 -4.81
N ARG A 508 3.60 36.13 -3.63
CA ARG A 508 3.98 34.77 -3.32
C ARG A 508 3.25 33.76 -4.18
N ALA A 509 1.96 33.95 -4.41
CA ALA A 509 1.18 33.10 -5.31
C ALA A 509 1.71 33.18 -6.76
N GLN A 510 2.04 34.39 -7.22
CA GLN A 510 2.61 34.61 -8.55
C GLN A 510 4.02 34.02 -8.70
N GLU A 511 4.86 34.10 -7.65
CA GLU A 511 6.20 33.51 -7.66
C GLU A 511 6.15 31.98 -7.75
N GLN A 512 5.26 31.35 -6.99
CA GLN A 512 5.19 29.90 -6.88
C GLN A 512 4.36 29.24 -7.98
N PHE A 513 3.25 29.86 -8.36
CA PHE A 513 2.26 29.27 -9.27
C PHE A 513 1.95 30.13 -10.50
N GLY A 514 2.63 31.25 -10.67
CA GLY A 514 2.30 32.25 -11.71
C GLY A 514 2.31 31.69 -13.12
N PHE A 515 3.18 30.74 -13.44
CA PHE A 515 3.20 30.11 -14.76
C PHE A 515 1.94 29.26 -15.03
N LEU A 516 1.41 28.57 -14.04
CA LEU A 516 0.18 27.79 -14.16
C LEU A 516 -1.05 28.70 -14.19
N MET A 517 -1.11 29.68 -13.28
CA MET A 517 -2.18 30.70 -13.28
C MET A 517 -2.24 31.47 -14.61
N ASN A 518 -1.08 31.76 -15.21
CA ASN A 518 -1.02 32.39 -16.52
C ASN A 518 -1.50 31.46 -17.64
N ALA A 519 -1.22 30.16 -17.56
CA ALA A 519 -1.70 29.18 -18.53
C ALA A 519 -3.22 29.10 -18.53
N PHE A 520 -3.87 29.16 -17.39
CA PHE A 520 -5.35 29.13 -17.26
C PHE A 520 -6.05 30.31 -17.94
N LYS A 521 -5.36 31.46 -18.13
CA LYS A 521 -5.92 32.61 -18.88
C LYS A 521 -6.20 32.33 -20.35
N TYR A 522 -5.61 31.27 -20.90
CA TYR A 522 -5.79 30.87 -22.29
C TYR A 522 -6.90 29.83 -22.51
N GLY A 523 -7.72 29.61 -21.50
CA GLY A 523 -8.83 28.67 -21.53
C GLY A 523 -8.36 27.26 -21.12
N ALA A 524 -8.81 26.85 -19.96
CA ALA A 524 -8.57 25.51 -19.45
C ALA A 524 -9.86 24.99 -18.81
N HIS A 525 -10.16 23.74 -19.06
CA HIS A 525 -11.13 23.00 -18.28
C HIS A 525 -10.41 21.75 -17.80
N ILE A 526 -9.85 21.86 -16.60
CA ILE A 526 -8.98 20.84 -16.03
C ILE A 526 -9.67 20.20 -14.86
N ILE A 527 -9.82 18.90 -14.93
CA ILE A 527 -10.29 18.10 -13.81
C ILE A 527 -9.34 16.92 -13.70
N PRO A 528 -8.45 16.86 -12.70
CA PRO A 528 -7.53 15.76 -12.56
C PRO A 528 -8.15 14.53 -11.95
N PRO A 529 -7.83 13.38 -12.45
CA PRO A 529 -7.93 12.15 -11.74
C PRO A 529 -6.72 11.91 -10.83
N GLU A 530 -6.91 11.00 -9.98
CA GLU A 530 -6.15 10.33 -8.94
C GLU A 530 -4.63 10.29 -9.09
N GLU A 531 -3.93 10.65 -8.02
CA GLU A 531 -2.61 10.10 -7.70
C GLU A 531 -2.82 8.73 -7.06
N LEU A 532 -2.58 7.65 -7.78
CA LEU A 532 -2.48 6.33 -7.15
C LEU A 532 -1.11 6.25 -6.45
N PRO A 533 -1.08 6.26 -5.11
CA PRO A 533 0.17 6.07 -4.42
C PRO A 533 0.72 4.68 -4.72
N ASP A 534 1.99 4.61 -4.71
CA ASP A 534 2.93 3.55 -5.00
C ASP A 534 2.32 2.21 -5.47
N LEU A 535 2.65 1.81 -6.69
CA LEU A 535 2.46 0.43 -7.20
C LEU A 535 2.83 -0.64 -6.16
N THR A 536 3.71 -0.30 -5.21
CA THR A 536 4.09 -1.14 -4.08
C THR A 536 2.94 -1.32 -3.11
N VAL A 537 2.12 -0.30 -2.84
CA VAL A 537 0.96 -0.39 -1.92
C VAL A 537 -0.10 -1.29 -2.53
N PHE A 538 -0.41 -1.15 -3.81
CA PHE A 538 -1.32 -2.06 -4.51
C PHE A 538 -0.79 -3.51 -4.51
N ALA A 539 0.52 -3.70 -4.69
CA ALA A 539 1.19 -4.98 -4.59
C ALA A 539 1.21 -5.52 -3.14
N ILE A 540 1.44 -4.66 -2.13
CA ILE A 540 1.43 -5.04 -0.70
C ILE A 540 0.03 -5.49 -0.27
N VAL A 541 -1.00 -4.72 -0.59
CA VAL A 541 -2.39 -5.10 -0.30
C VAL A 541 -2.74 -6.42 -0.98
N SER A 542 -2.27 -6.62 -2.22
CA SER A 542 -2.54 -7.85 -2.98
C SER A 542 -1.74 -9.06 -2.52
N LEU A 543 -0.56 -8.91 -1.89
CA LEU A 543 0.36 -10.00 -1.56
C LEU A 543 0.47 -10.33 -0.07
N SER A 544 -0.11 -9.53 0.83
CA SER A 544 -0.04 -9.75 2.29
C SER A 544 1.38 -9.98 2.87
N ARG A 545 2.43 -9.58 2.18
CA ARG A 545 3.83 -9.62 2.68
C ARG A 545 4.53 -8.30 2.38
N ARG A 546 5.18 -7.73 3.38
CA ARG A 546 6.02 -6.53 3.24
C ARG A 546 7.05 -6.72 2.15
N ILE A 547 7.04 -5.82 1.16
CA ILE A 547 8.08 -5.75 0.15
C ILE A 547 8.64 -4.34 0.18
N THR A 548 9.68 -4.17 0.95
CA THR A 548 10.55 -3.01 0.79
C THR A 548 11.51 -3.33 -0.34
N VAL A 549 11.30 -2.77 -1.52
CA VAL A 549 12.27 -2.82 -2.61
C VAL A 549 13.12 -1.56 -2.52
N GLY A 550 13.95 -1.48 -1.49
CA GLY A 550 15.09 -0.58 -1.53
C GLY A 550 16.13 -1.21 -2.47
N VAL A 551 16.35 -0.64 -3.63
CA VAL A 551 17.54 -0.86 -4.44
C VAL A 551 18.45 0.32 -4.17
N THR A 552 19.42 0.14 -3.30
CA THR A 552 20.62 0.97 -3.24
C THR A 552 21.73 0.24 -3.97
#